data_c700c479c9a56b2e27b1caab1d349f56
#
_entry.id   c700c479c9a56b2e27b1caab1d349f56
#
_cell.length_a   1.000
_cell.length_b   1.000
_cell.length_c   1.000
_cell.angle_alpha   90.00
_cell.angle_beta   90.00
_cell.angle_gamma   90.00
#
_symmetry.space_group_name_H-M   'P 1'
#
loop_
_entity.id
_entity.type
_entity.pdbx_description
1 polymer ?
#
loop_
_entity_poly.entity_id
_entity_poly.type
_entity_poly.pdbx_seq_one_letter_code
_entity_poly.pdbx_strand_id
1 'polypeptide(L)'
;MFISMPFILYHIWFFIAPGLKVKEKKITSMFVLAGTFFFLFGGVFCYFLVLPLGLKFLLGYGSTYWTMQVTIQLYFNFVVKLILAFAFAFQTPLLMVLLTKFGVTNTVQMKLYRKWAFLSCFLLASVLTPPDIITQVLLGFPLYGLYEFGVIISAWFEDPKQRELIRKQMEAEKLARKMAKQGKSM
;
A
#
# COMPACT_ATOMS: atom_id res chain seq x y z
N MET A 1 -1.56 15.38 -15.47
CA MET A 1 -1.53 14.09 -14.75
C MET A 1 -2.54 14.01 -13.59
N PHE A 2 -2.61 14.95 -12.66
CA PHE A 2 -3.59 14.88 -11.54
C PHE A 2 -5.05 14.94 -12.01
N ILE A 3 -5.35 15.72 -13.05
CA ILE A 3 -6.70 15.83 -13.64
C ILE A 3 -7.09 14.56 -14.41
N SER A 4 -6.13 13.82 -14.97
CA SER A 4 -6.39 12.59 -15.72
C SER A 4 -6.64 11.39 -14.79
N MET A 5 -6.20 11.47 -13.51
CA MET A 5 -6.28 10.34 -12.58
C MET A 5 -7.70 9.92 -12.21
N PRO A 6 -8.65 10.83 -11.91
CA PRO A 6 -10.01 10.39 -11.69
C PRO A 6 -10.58 9.64 -12.90
N PHE A 7 -10.17 10.01 -14.12
CA PHE A 7 -10.58 9.33 -15.34
C PHE A 7 -9.97 7.93 -15.46
N ILE A 8 -8.69 7.80 -15.16
CA ILE A 8 -7.98 6.50 -15.16
C ILE A 8 -8.55 5.58 -14.08
N LEU A 9 -8.74 6.10 -12.87
CA LEU A 9 -9.37 5.35 -11.78
C LEU A 9 -10.79 4.94 -12.13
N TYR A 10 -11.59 5.83 -12.75
CA TYR A 10 -12.93 5.50 -13.21
C TYR A 10 -12.91 4.34 -14.23
N HIS A 11 -12.00 4.33 -15.20
CA HIS A 11 -11.88 3.25 -16.17
C HIS A 11 -11.39 1.94 -15.55
N ILE A 12 -10.42 1.99 -14.64
CA ILE A 12 -9.97 0.82 -13.89
C ILE A 12 -11.14 0.24 -13.07
N TRP A 13 -11.90 1.11 -12.39
CA TRP A 13 -13.06 0.69 -11.62
C TRP A 13 -14.19 0.16 -12.51
N PHE A 14 -14.42 0.77 -13.66
CA PHE A 14 -15.39 0.31 -14.63
C PHE A 14 -15.03 -1.05 -15.22
N PHE A 15 -13.73 -1.35 -15.35
CA PHE A 15 -13.25 -2.67 -15.76
C PHE A 15 -13.42 -3.73 -14.66
N ILE A 16 -13.29 -3.35 -13.41
CA ILE A 16 -13.49 -4.24 -12.26
C ILE A 16 -14.98 -4.44 -11.94
N ALA A 17 -15.82 -3.45 -12.26
CA ALA A 17 -17.26 -3.45 -11.99
C ALA A 17 -18.08 -4.58 -12.64
N PRO A 18 -17.78 -5.13 -13.84
CA PRO A 18 -18.53 -6.26 -14.40
C PRO A 18 -18.44 -7.54 -13.57
N GLY A 19 -17.44 -7.67 -12.71
CA GLY A 19 -17.36 -8.77 -11.73
C GLY A 19 -18.32 -8.62 -10.54
N LEU A 20 -19.00 -7.47 -10.40
CA LEU A 20 -19.94 -7.20 -9.32
C LEU A 20 -21.39 -7.45 -9.76
N LYS A 21 -22.19 -8.06 -8.86
CA LYS A 21 -23.64 -8.21 -9.04
C LYS A 21 -24.31 -6.84 -9.17
N VAL A 22 -25.35 -6.77 -10.00
CA VAL A 22 -26.08 -5.54 -10.41
C VAL A 22 -26.54 -4.64 -9.25
N LYS A 23 -26.70 -5.18 -8.03
CA LYS A 23 -27.05 -4.43 -6.81
C LYS A 23 -25.96 -3.52 -6.26
N GLU A 24 -24.75 -3.57 -6.80
CA GLU A 24 -23.55 -2.90 -6.21
C GLU A 24 -23.04 -1.69 -7.00
N LYS A 25 -23.76 -1.23 -8.03
CA LYS A 25 -23.38 -0.01 -8.81
C LYS A 25 -23.18 1.24 -7.93
N LYS A 26 -24.01 1.37 -6.87
CA LYS A 26 -23.89 2.49 -5.93
C LYS A 26 -22.59 2.42 -5.10
N ILE A 27 -22.13 1.21 -4.84
CA ILE A 27 -20.88 0.95 -4.13
C ILE A 27 -19.69 1.32 -5.01
N THR A 28 -19.72 1.01 -6.31
CA THR A 28 -18.68 1.37 -7.28
C THR A 28 -18.44 2.88 -7.34
N SER A 29 -19.51 3.67 -7.41
CA SER A 29 -19.40 5.14 -7.41
C SER A 29 -18.74 5.67 -6.13
N MET A 30 -19.09 5.12 -4.97
CA MET A 30 -18.49 5.49 -3.70
C MET A 30 -16.98 5.14 -3.64
N PHE A 31 -16.59 3.99 -4.20
CA PHE A 31 -15.18 3.60 -4.27
C PHE A 31 -14.37 4.47 -5.23
N VAL A 32 -14.93 4.88 -6.38
CA VAL A 32 -14.27 5.82 -7.30
C VAL A 32 -14.04 7.16 -6.61
N LEU A 33 -15.04 7.67 -5.92
CA LEU A 33 -14.91 8.93 -5.18
C LEU A 33 -13.87 8.82 -4.08
N ALA A 34 -13.93 7.76 -3.28
CA ALA A 34 -12.94 7.48 -2.23
C ALA A 34 -11.54 7.33 -2.83
N GLY A 35 -11.38 6.59 -3.93
CA GLY A 35 -10.10 6.43 -4.62
C GLY A 35 -9.50 7.75 -5.09
N THR A 36 -10.33 8.60 -5.69
CA THR A 36 -9.89 9.94 -6.12
C THR A 36 -9.45 10.78 -4.92
N PHE A 37 -10.20 10.74 -3.82
CA PHE A 37 -9.86 11.44 -2.60
C PHE A 37 -8.54 10.93 -2.00
N PHE A 38 -8.37 9.61 -1.87
CA PHE A 38 -7.14 8.99 -1.37
C PHE A 38 -5.94 9.30 -2.26
N PHE A 39 -6.12 9.34 -3.57
CA PHE A 39 -5.06 9.69 -4.50
C PHE A 39 -4.58 11.12 -4.31
N LEU A 40 -5.50 12.09 -4.28
CA LEU A 40 -5.18 13.49 -4.04
C LEU A 40 -4.55 13.69 -2.66
N PHE A 41 -5.11 13.05 -1.65
CA PHE A 41 -4.59 13.10 -0.28
C PHE A 41 -3.18 12.53 -0.20
N GLY A 42 -2.89 11.43 -0.93
CA GLY A 42 -1.54 10.85 -1.03
C GLY A 42 -0.52 11.81 -1.64
N GLY A 43 -0.90 12.52 -2.70
CA GLY A 43 -0.05 13.56 -3.30
C GLY A 43 0.22 14.72 -2.36
N VAL A 44 -0.82 15.22 -1.68
CA VAL A 44 -0.71 16.31 -0.69
C VAL A 44 0.15 15.86 0.51
N PHE A 45 -0.10 14.68 1.04
CA PHE A 45 0.69 14.10 2.14
C PHE A 45 2.17 13.99 1.77
N CYS A 46 2.45 13.51 0.57
CA CYS A 46 3.82 13.43 0.08
C CYS A 46 4.48 14.81 -0.02
N TYR A 47 3.77 15.79 -0.57
CA TYR A 47 4.30 17.14 -0.77
C TYR A 47 4.58 17.86 0.55
N PHE A 48 3.67 17.80 1.51
CA PHE A 48 3.80 18.56 2.78
C PHE A 48 4.62 17.83 3.84
N LEU A 49 4.63 16.52 3.87
CA LEU A 49 5.27 15.76 4.94
C LEU A 49 6.50 15.00 4.47
N VAL A 50 6.38 14.20 3.44
CA VAL A 50 7.47 13.29 3.01
C VAL A 50 8.60 14.06 2.33
N LEU A 51 8.24 14.97 1.44
CA LEU A 51 9.20 15.74 0.64
C LEU A 51 10.08 16.66 1.48
N PRO A 52 9.54 17.49 2.41
CA PRO A 52 10.40 18.34 3.26
C PRO A 52 11.29 17.52 4.20
N LEU A 53 10.78 16.41 4.76
CA LEU A 53 11.56 15.51 5.58
C LEU A 53 12.69 14.85 4.79
N GLY A 54 12.38 14.31 3.61
CA GLY A 54 13.35 13.68 2.71
C GLY A 54 14.43 14.65 2.26
N LEU A 55 14.05 15.88 1.87
CA LEU A 55 15.00 16.90 1.44
C LEU A 55 15.88 17.41 2.58
N LYS A 56 15.31 17.69 3.76
CA LYS A 56 16.11 18.09 4.93
C LYS A 56 17.17 17.05 5.26
N PHE A 57 16.82 15.79 5.13
CA PHE A 57 17.73 14.70 5.40
C PHE A 57 18.80 14.58 4.31
N LEU A 58 18.39 14.57 3.03
CA LEU A 58 19.28 14.44 1.88
C LEU A 58 20.29 15.60 1.81
N LEU A 59 19.84 16.83 2.04
CA LEU A 59 20.70 18.02 2.00
C LEU A 59 21.53 18.18 3.28
N GLY A 60 21.01 17.77 4.45
CA GLY A 60 21.71 17.85 5.73
C GLY A 60 22.89 16.89 5.85
N TYR A 61 22.84 15.73 5.21
CA TYR A 61 23.90 14.73 5.25
C TYR A 61 25.09 15.07 4.34
N GLY A 62 24.86 15.87 3.28
CA GLY A 62 25.89 16.21 2.29
C GLY A 62 26.73 17.47 2.60
N SER A 63 26.29 18.29 3.57
CA SER A 63 26.86 19.63 3.75
C SER A 63 28.29 19.66 4.34
N THR A 64 28.75 18.56 4.93
CA THR A 64 30.07 18.53 5.61
C THR A 64 31.23 18.14 4.68
N TYR A 65 31.00 17.41 3.59
CA TYR A 65 32.05 16.86 2.76
C TYR A 65 31.86 17.00 1.25
N TRP A 66 30.65 17.30 0.76
CA TRP A 66 30.37 17.33 -0.68
C TRP A 66 29.43 18.48 -1.03
N THR A 67 29.81 19.33 -1.97
CA THR A 67 28.91 20.28 -2.62
C THR A 67 27.99 19.50 -3.57
N MET A 68 26.83 19.08 -3.11
CA MET A 68 25.84 18.45 -3.98
C MET A 68 25.31 19.49 -4.97
N GLN A 69 25.79 19.45 -6.21
CA GLN A 69 25.18 20.18 -7.32
C GLN A 69 23.90 19.43 -7.74
N VAL A 70 22.80 19.71 -7.06
CA VAL A 70 21.48 19.15 -7.46
C VAL A 70 20.99 19.97 -8.65
N THR A 71 21.06 19.41 -9.83
CA THR A 71 20.48 20.02 -11.03
C THR A 71 18.96 20.12 -10.87
N ILE A 72 18.37 21.26 -11.24
CA ILE A 72 16.91 21.51 -11.17
C ILE A 72 16.11 20.37 -11.80
N GLN A 73 16.62 19.80 -12.89
CA GLN A 73 15.98 18.69 -13.59
C GLN A 73 15.94 17.41 -12.75
N LEU A 74 17.02 17.08 -12.05
CA LEU A 74 17.09 15.91 -11.15
C LEU A 74 16.14 16.08 -9.98
N TYR A 75 16.11 17.25 -9.39
CA TYR A 75 15.18 17.60 -8.31
C TYR A 75 13.71 17.45 -8.75
N PHE A 76 13.35 18.04 -9.88
CA PHE A 76 11.99 17.99 -10.41
C PHE A 76 11.56 16.56 -10.71
N ASN A 77 12.41 15.77 -11.36
CA ASN A 77 12.13 14.36 -11.64
C ASN A 77 11.95 13.54 -10.37
N PHE A 78 12.77 13.79 -9.34
CA PHE A 78 12.65 13.13 -8.05
C PHE A 78 11.32 13.47 -7.38
N VAL A 79 10.97 14.75 -7.30
CA VAL A 79 9.72 15.22 -6.69
C VAL A 79 8.49 14.62 -7.39
N VAL A 80 8.45 14.66 -8.72
CA VAL A 80 7.32 14.12 -9.48
C VAL A 80 7.18 12.60 -9.27
N LYS A 81 8.28 11.86 -9.34
CA LYS A 81 8.28 10.41 -9.09
C LYS A 81 7.79 10.09 -7.68
N LEU A 82 8.27 10.83 -6.69
CA LEU A 82 7.91 10.63 -5.28
C LEU A 82 6.42 10.89 -5.05
N ILE A 83 5.89 12.01 -5.53
CA ILE A 83 4.48 12.35 -5.39
C ILE A 83 3.59 11.32 -6.07
N LEU A 84 3.92 10.89 -7.28
CA LEU A 84 3.16 9.86 -7.99
C LEU A 84 3.20 8.52 -7.26
N ALA A 85 4.37 8.10 -6.77
CA ALA A 85 4.50 6.85 -6.04
C ALA A 85 3.65 6.84 -4.77
N PHE A 86 3.65 7.93 -4.00
CA PHE A 86 2.80 8.05 -2.81
C PHE A 86 1.32 8.13 -3.16
N ALA A 87 0.94 8.88 -4.18
CA ALA A 87 -0.44 8.93 -4.65
C ALA A 87 -0.97 7.55 -5.04
N PHE A 88 -0.14 6.71 -5.70
CA PHE A 88 -0.47 5.32 -5.98
C PHE A 88 -0.46 4.44 -4.71
N ALA A 89 0.51 4.61 -3.83
CA ALA A 89 0.58 3.85 -2.58
C ALA A 89 -0.64 4.07 -1.69
N PHE A 90 -1.23 5.27 -1.71
CA PHE A 90 -2.47 5.57 -1.01
C PHE A 90 -3.70 4.84 -1.57
N GLN A 91 -3.60 4.24 -2.76
CA GLN A 91 -4.64 3.34 -3.28
C GLN A 91 -4.61 1.96 -2.60
N THR A 92 -3.48 1.58 -1.97
CA THR A 92 -3.33 0.26 -1.34
C THR A 92 -4.41 -0.05 -0.31
N PRO A 93 -4.77 0.84 0.65
CA PRO A 93 -5.84 0.57 1.60
C PRO A 93 -7.18 0.30 0.92
N LEU A 94 -7.49 1.06 -0.14
CA LEU A 94 -8.74 0.92 -0.87
C LEU A 94 -8.80 -0.40 -1.63
N LEU A 95 -7.70 -0.79 -2.29
CA LEU A 95 -7.57 -2.09 -2.96
C LEU A 95 -7.73 -3.25 -1.97
N MET A 96 -7.15 -3.14 -0.77
CA MET A 96 -7.26 -4.17 0.26
C MET A 96 -8.71 -4.35 0.73
N VAL A 97 -9.42 -3.25 0.99
CA VAL A 97 -10.84 -3.27 1.35
C VAL A 97 -11.67 -3.91 0.24
N LEU A 98 -11.38 -3.58 -1.00
CA LEU A 98 -12.08 -4.15 -2.15
C LEU A 98 -11.87 -5.66 -2.25
N LEU A 99 -10.63 -6.13 -2.20
CA LEU A 99 -10.28 -7.54 -2.27
C LEU A 99 -10.92 -8.34 -1.13
N THR A 100 -11.00 -7.74 0.07
CA THR A 100 -11.68 -8.35 1.23
C THR A 100 -13.18 -8.43 0.98
N LYS A 101 -13.77 -7.38 0.43
CA LYS A 101 -15.21 -7.34 0.14
C LYS A 101 -15.63 -8.34 -0.94
N PHE A 102 -14.75 -8.61 -1.91
CA PHE A 102 -14.96 -9.65 -2.91
C PHE A 102 -14.67 -11.07 -2.41
N GLY A 103 -14.18 -11.20 -1.18
CA GLY A 103 -13.82 -12.51 -0.63
C GLY A 103 -12.56 -13.12 -1.25
N VAL A 104 -11.79 -12.34 -2.04
CA VAL A 104 -10.53 -12.78 -2.66
C VAL A 104 -9.44 -12.91 -1.61
N THR A 105 -9.45 -12.00 -0.62
CA THR A 105 -8.45 -11.96 0.45
C THR A 105 -9.15 -11.72 1.78
N ASN A 106 -8.53 -12.20 2.86
CA ASN A 106 -9.06 -12.07 4.21
C ASN A 106 -8.04 -11.37 5.10
N THR A 107 -8.51 -10.70 6.15
CA THR A 107 -7.66 -10.00 7.12
C THR A 107 -6.61 -10.91 7.74
N VAL A 108 -6.94 -12.19 7.90
CA VAL A 108 -6.01 -13.19 8.46
C VAL A 108 -4.85 -13.45 7.49
N GLN A 109 -5.13 -13.59 6.19
CA GLN A 109 -4.11 -13.73 5.16
C GLN A 109 -3.25 -12.47 5.04
N MET A 110 -3.87 -11.27 5.05
CA MET A 110 -3.14 -10.00 5.03
C MET A 110 -2.15 -9.91 6.20
N LYS A 111 -2.56 -10.32 7.40
CA LYS A 111 -1.67 -10.38 8.58
C LYS A 111 -0.50 -11.35 8.41
N LEU A 112 -0.69 -12.46 7.71
CA LEU A 112 0.39 -13.40 7.40
C LEU A 112 1.41 -12.82 6.41
N TYR A 113 0.93 -12.03 5.46
CA TYR A 113 1.76 -11.38 4.43
C TYR A 113 2.44 -10.08 4.90
N ARG A 114 2.29 -9.67 6.16
CA ARG A 114 2.94 -8.47 6.72
C ARG A 114 4.44 -8.39 6.45
N LYS A 115 5.14 -9.51 6.59
CA LYS A 115 6.59 -9.59 6.35
C LYS A 115 6.94 -9.26 4.90
N TRP A 116 6.16 -9.80 3.97
CA TRP A 116 6.33 -9.55 2.54
C TRP A 116 5.93 -8.13 2.15
N ALA A 117 4.86 -7.60 2.75
CA ALA A 117 4.44 -6.23 2.56
C ALA A 117 5.53 -5.25 3.06
N PHE A 118 6.09 -5.48 4.23
CA PHE A 118 7.21 -4.71 4.76
C PHE A 118 8.39 -4.71 3.77
N LEU A 119 8.82 -5.89 3.34
CA LEU A 119 9.90 -6.02 2.38
C LEU A 119 9.62 -5.29 1.07
N SER A 120 8.39 -5.42 0.53
CA SER A 120 7.98 -4.74 -0.71
C SER A 120 7.96 -3.21 -0.57
N CYS A 121 7.51 -2.68 0.58
CA CYS A 121 7.52 -1.23 0.84
C CYS A 121 8.95 -0.68 0.87
N PHE A 122 9.88 -1.40 1.51
CA PHE A 122 11.29 -0.99 1.55
C PHE A 122 11.97 -1.13 0.19
N LEU A 123 11.62 -2.14 -0.59
CA LEU A 123 12.14 -2.31 -1.94
C LEU A 123 11.64 -1.19 -2.86
N LEU A 124 10.36 -0.81 -2.77
CA LEU A 124 9.81 0.35 -3.47
C LEU A 124 10.49 1.66 -3.04
N ALA A 125 10.71 1.84 -1.75
CA ALA A 125 11.43 3.00 -1.23
C ALA A 125 12.86 3.09 -1.81
N SER A 126 13.57 1.96 -1.92
CA SER A 126 14.92 1.89 -2.50
C SER A 126 14.99 2.28 -3.98
N VAL A 127 13.92 1.99 -4.74
CA VAL A 127 13.83 2.39 -6.16
C VAL A 127 13.53 3.88 -6.32
N LEU A 128 12.81 4.46 -5.35
CA LEU A 128 12.39 5.87 -5.39
C LEU A 128 13.46 6.83 -4.90
N THR A 129 14.32 6.39 -3.99
CA THR A 129 15.39 7.20 -3.40
C THR A 129 16.76 6.80 -3.93
N PRO A 130 17.74 7.72 -3.91
CA PRO A 130 19.14 7.33 -3.99
C PRO A 130 19.44 6.23 -2.94
N PRO A 131 20.41 5.33 -3.18
CA PRO A 131 20.72 4.22 -2.28
C PRO A 131 21.29 4.72 -0.94
N ASP A 132 20.42 5.22 -0.08
CA ASP A 132 20.72 5.71 1.25
C ASP A 132 19.74 5.08 2.26
N ILE A 133 20.31 4.38 3.25
CA ILE A 133 19.55 3.61 4.24
C ILE A 133 18.55 4.48 5.00
N ILE A 134 18.92 5.73 5.30
CA ILE A 134 18.11 6.58 6.16
C ILE A 134 16.90 7.14 5.40
N THR A 135 17.11 7.64 4.17
CA THR A 135 15.98 8.08 3.32
C THR A 135 15.09 6.92 2.93
N GLN A 136 15.64 5.73 2.71
CA GLN A 136 14.89 4.51 2.45
C GLN A 136 13.98 4.14 3.65
N VAL A 137 14.52 4.19 4.87
CA VAL A 137 13.74 3.95 6.10
C VAL A 137 12.66 5.02 6.27
N LEU A 138 12.99 6.29 6.09
CA LEU A 138 12.06 7.41 6.20
C LEU A 138 10.86 7.29 5.24
N LEU A 139 11.06 6.78 4.04
CA LEU A 139 10.02 6.56 3.04
C LEU A 139 9.29 5.22 3.23
N GLY A 140 10.00 4.19 3.61
CA GLY A 140 9.44 2.85 3.82
C GLY A 140 8.42 2.79 4.97
N PHE A 141 8.65 3.55 6.04
CA PHE A 141 7.73 3.59 7.19
C PHE A 141 6.33 4.11 6.84
N PRO A 142 6.15 5.27 6.18
CA PRO A 142 4.84 5.72 5.76
C PRO A 142 4.14 4.74 4.80
N LEU A 143 4.88 4.15 3.87
CA LEU A 143 4.34 3.15 2.94
C LEU A 143 3.83 1.90 3.68
N TYR A 144 4.61 1.42 4.64
CA TYR A 144 4.18 0.30 5.49
C TYR A 144 3.01 0.68 6.40
N GLY A 145 3.00 1.90 6.91
CA GLY A 145 1.87 2.44 7.68
C GLY A 145 0.56 2.42 6.90
N LEU A 146 0.60 2.74 5.60
CA LEU A 146 -0.56 2.64 4.71
C LEU A 146 -1.06 1.21 4.56
N TYR A 147 -0.15 0.24 4.48
CA TYR A 147 -0.52 -1.17 4.45
C TYR A 147 -1.25 -1.60 5.74
N GLU A 148 -0.70 -1.27 6.91
CA GLU A 148 -1.33 -1.56 8.21
C GLU A 148 -2.69 -0.88 8.35
N PHE A 149 -2.80 0.36 7.90
CA PHE A 149 -4.07 1.09 7.85
C PHE A 149 -5.08 0.37 6.95
N GLY A 150 -4.64 -0.12 5.80
CA GLY A 150 -5.44 -0.96 4.90
C GLY A 150 -5.93 -2.24 5.57
N VAL A 151 -5.08 -2.93 6.34
CA VAL A 151 -5.47 -4.13 7.11
C VAL A 151 -6.54 -3.81 8.15
N ILE A 152 -6.39 -2.68 8.85
CA ILE A 152 -7.35 -2.25 9.89
C ILE A 152 -8.72 -1.95 9.27
N ILE A 153 -8.75 -1.16 8.19
CA ILE A 153 -10.01 -0.81 7.52
C ILE A 153 -10.64 -2.07 6.92
N SER A 154 -9.87 -2.95 6.28
CA SER A 154 -10.37 -4.20 5.72
C SER A 154 -11.05 -5.08 6.77
N ALA A 155 -10.54 -5.07 8.01
CA ALA A 155 -11.13 -5.82 9.11
C ALA A 155 -12.55 -5.36 9.49
N TRP A 156 -12.89 -4.10 9.25
CA TRP A 156 -14.23 -3.56 9.51
C TRP A 156 -15.25 -3.95 8.43
N PHE A 157 -14.76 -4.17 7.20
CA PHE A 157 -15.60 -4.54 6.05
C PHE A 157 -15.70 -6.06 5.84
N GLU A 158 -14.95 -6.86 6.60
CA GLU A 158 -14.91 -8.32 6.49
C GLU A 158 -16.15 -8.95 7.14
N ASP A 159 -16.80 -9.87 6.41
CA ASP A 159 -17.95 -10.63 6.94
C ASP A 159 -17.49 -11.53 8.09
N PRO A 160 -18.08 -11.41 9.30
CA PRO A 160 -17.67 -12.19 10.48
C PRO A 160 -17.75 -13.69 10.25
N LYS A 161 -18.68 -14.17 9.43
CA LYS A 161 -18.83 -15.59 9.09
C LYS A 161 -17.63 -16.12 8.27
N GLN A 162 -17.15 -15.34 7.30
CA GLN A 162 -15.97 -15.73 6.53
C GLN A 162 -14.72 -15.76 7.40
N ARG A 163 -14.56 -14.80 8.30
CA ARG A 163 -13.43 -14.74 9.22
C ARG A 163 -13.34 -15.97 10.12
N GLU A 164 -14.48 -16.45 10.60
CA GLU A 164 -14.55 -17.62 11.48
C GLU A 164 -14.23 -18.92 10.73
N LEU A 165 -14.77 -19.09 9.51
CA LEU A 165 -14.49 -20.25 8.66
C LEU A 165 -12.99 -20.37 8.34
N ILE A 166 -12.33 -19.28 8.00
CA ILE A 166 -10.91 -19.29 7.64
C ILE A 166 -10.03 -19.52 8.86
N ARG A 167 -10.43 -18.98 10.02
CA ARG A 167 -9.73 -19.26 11.27
C ARG A 167 -9.74 -20.76 11.58
N LYS A 168 -10.90 -21.40 11.46
CA LYS A 168 -11.06 -22.86 11.63
C LYS A 168 -10.21 -23.66 10.63
N GLN A 169 -10.20 -23.25 9.36
CA GLN A 169 -9.38 -23.89 8.32
C GLN A 169 -7.87 -23.78 8.62
N MET A 170 -7.41 -22.61 9.04
CA MET A 170 -6.00 -22.40 9.39
C MET A 170 -5.57 -23.16 10.67
N GLU A 171 -6.46 -23.27 11.65
CA GLU A 171 -6.21 -24.08 12.85
C GLU A 171 -6.11 -25.57 12.48
N ALA A 172 -7.01 -26.07 11.64
CA ALA A 172 -6.97 -27.44 11.14
C ALA A 172 -5.68 -27.72 10.33
N GLU A 173 -5.27 -26.79 9.46
CA GLU A 173 -4.04 -26.93 8.69
C GLU A 173 -2.78 -26.90 9.58
N LYS A 174 -2.75 -26.04 10.59
CA LYS A 174 -1.65 -26.02 11.57
C LYS A 174 -1.57 -27.31 12.36
N LEU A 175 -2.71 -27.87 12.72
CA LEU A 175 -2.79 -29.14 13.44
C LEU A 175 -2.29 -30.30 12.55
N ALA A 176 -2.72 -30.35 11.30
CA ALA A 176 -2.27 -31.34 10.32
C ALA A 176 -0.75 -31.27 10.08
N ARG A 177 -0.21 -30.04 9.96
CA ARG A 177 1.26 -29.85 9.84
C ARG A 177 2.04 -30.27 11.08
N LYS A 178 1.47 -30.10 12.28
CA LYS A 178 2.09 -30.58 13.53
C LYS A 178 2.10 -32.10 13.59
N MET A 179 0.99 -32.74 13.25
CA MET A 179 0.89 -34.22 13.22
C MET A 179 1.83 -34.83 12.18
N ALA A 180 1.93 -34.23 10.97
CA ALA A 180 2.85 -34.68 9.94
C ALA A 180 4.34 -34.55 10.34
N LYS A 181 4.69 -33.57 11.18
CA LYS A 181 6.05 -33.43 11.71
C LYS A 181 6.34 -34.46 12.83
N GLN A 182 5.37 -34.78 13.69
CA GLN A 182 5.52 -35.79 14.72
C GLN A 182 5.58 -37.20 14.13
N GLY A 183 4.83 -37.50 13.09
CA GLY A 183 4.90 -38.78 12.39
C GLY A 183 6.19 -39.01 11.57
N LYS A 184 6.98 -37.98 11.31
CA LYS A 184 8.30 -38.08 10.65
C LYS A 184 9.47 -38.27 11.66
N SER A 185 9.24 -38.11 12.95
CA SER A 185 10.26 -38.24 14.00
C SER A 185 10.20 -39.58 14.74
N MET A 186 9.31 -40.46 14.33
CA MET A 186 9.29 -41.88 14.69
C MET A 186 9.85 -42.72 13.54
#